data_6ae5560a4f07b6428c55bed5a4b71d92
#
_entry.id   6ae5560a4f07b6428c55bed5a4b71d92
#
_cell.length_a   1.000
_cell.length_b   1.000
_cell.length_c   1.000
_cell.angle_alpha   90.00
_cell.angle_beta   90.00
_cell.angle_gamma   90.00
#
_symmetry.space_group_name_H-M   'P 1'
#
loop_
_entity.id
_entity.type
_entity.pdbx_description
1 polymer ?
#
loop_
_entity_poly.entity_id
_entity_poly.type
_entity_poly.pdbx_seq_one_letter_code
_entity_poly.pdbx_strand_id
1 'polypeptide(L)'
;KEIFPKGINRYEDFFAAWQGYLANTLYKELFVALKEYYDLALGLTSTLYPERRKTIDFDLDEGIATHLALAFAHFDEVQYTDKTKHPLLKKLWSGGDAEKQKEFVSFLGRGIISNSNATDEWFKKENVKIDKLKAFWILILDRDDLLPDVYAAFGFWVNYSKDIFDYNWLADMMAKTLEKSDGKINWDYGVLSRLSNFAKVNPAKTLIILEKYLF
;
A
#
# COMPACT_ATOMS: atom_id res chain seq x y z
N LYS A 1 4.47 -19.03 24.48
CA LYS A 1 5.37 -19.66 23.50
C LYS A 1 6.23 -18.55 22.94
N GLU A 2 7.52 -18.59 23.23
CA GLU A 2 8.47 -17.58 22.78
C GLU A 2 8.68 -17.80 21.29
N ILE A 3 8.18 -16.89 20.47
CA ILE A 3 8.40 -16.89 19.00
C ILE A 3 9.80 -16.35 18.72
N PHE A 4 10.28 -15.44 19.59
CA PHE A 4 11.65 -14.96 19.59
C PHE A 4 12.29 -15.30 20.95
N PRO A 5 13.51 -15.83 20.99
CA PRO A 5 14.19 -16.20 22.24
C PRO A 5 14.36 -14.97 23.15
N LYS A 6 14.04 -15.12 24.44
CA LYS A 6 14.45 -14.14 25.45
C LYS A 6 15.97 -14.06 25.43
N GLY A 7 16.51 -12.91 25.07
CA GLY A 7 17.96 -12.72 24.99
C GLY A 7 18.48 -12.56 23.56
N ILE A 8 17.66 -12.14 22.61
CA ILE A 8 18.17 -11.56 21.38
C ILE A 8 18.93 -10.29 21.77
N ASN A 9 20.16 -10.47 22.22
CA ASN A 9 21.08 -9.37 22.54
C ASN A 9 21.75 -8.81 21.28
N ARG A 10 21.40 -9.33 20.08
CA ARG A 10 21.98 -8.92 18.82
C ARG A 10 20.87 -8.52 17.88
N TYR A 11 20.89 -7.28 17.46
CA TYR A 11 20.01 -6.79 16.40
C TYR A 11 20.04 -7.69 15.16
N GLU A 12 21.17 -8.34 14.90
CA GLU A 12 21.37 -9.26 13.77
C GLU A 12 20.45 -10.48 13.81
N ASP A 13 20.34 -11.12 14.98
CA ASP A 13 19.47 -12.29 15.16
C ASP A 13 17.99 -11.90 15.04
N PHE A 14 17.64 -10.70 15.56
CA PHE A 14 16.30 -10.15 15.40
C PHE A 14 15.97 -9.92 13.93
N PHE A 15 16.87 -9.27 13.19
CA PHE A 15 16.64 -9.00 11.78
C PHE A 15 16.52 -10.28 10.95
N ALA A 16 17.36 -11.27 11.19
CA ALA A 16 17.27 -12.55 10.48
C ALA A 16 15.95 -13.28 10.76
N ALA A 17 15.54 -13.35 12.02
CA ALA A 17 14.26 -13.96 12.39
C ALA A 17 13.06 -13.17 11.84
N TRP A 18 13.12 -11.84 11.89
CA TRP A 18 12.10 -10.95 11.40
C TRP A 18 11.95 -11.05 9.88
N GLN A 19 13.07 -11.09 9.16
CA GLN A 19 13.10 -11.29 7.72
C GLN A 19 12.49 -12.64 7.32
N GLY A 20 12.84 -13.72 8.02
CA GLY A 20 12.25 -15.03 7.79
C GLY A 20 10.73 -15.05 8.03
N TYR A 21 10.24 -14.30 9.02
CA TYR A 21 8.81 -14.14 9.25
C TYR A 21 8.12 -13.33 8.15
N LEU A 22 8.67 -12.17 7.78
CA LEU A 22 8.09 -11.29 6.77
C LEU A 22 8.10 -11.88 5.34
N ALA A 23 8.98 -12.83 5.06
CA ALA A 23 9.02 -13.56 3.80
C ALA A 23 7.90 -14.61 3.67
N ASN A 24 7.09 -14.81 4.72
CA ASN A 24 6.03 -15.82 4.74
C ASN A 24 4.63 -15.19 4.69
N THR A 25 3.62 -16.05 4.55
CA THR A 25 2.21 -15.66 4.58
C THR A 25 1.85 -15.03 5.92
N LEU A 26 1.10 -13.94 5.87
CA LEU A 26 0.59 -13.26 7.06
C LEU A 26 -0.55 -14.07 7.70
N TYR A 27 -0.38 -14.43 8.98
CA TYR A 27 -1.41 -15.02 9.81
C TYR A 27 -1.89 -14.02 10.85
N LYS A 28 -3.21 -13.91 11.02
CA LYS A 28 -3.84 -12.92 11.91
C LYS A 28 -3.34 -13.04 13.36
N GLU A 29 -3.28 -14.26 13.87
CA GLU A 29 -2.85 -14.54 15.24
C GLU A 29 -1.39 -14.12 15.48
N LEU A 30 -0.53 -14.37 14.48
CA LEU A 30 0.88 -13.93 14.54
C LEU A 30 1.01 -12.42 14.42
N PHE A 31 0.24 -11.79 13.54
CA PHE A 31 0.22 -10.34 13.39
C PHE A 31 -0.13 -9.65 14.72
N VAL A 32 -1.16 -10.13 15.40
CA VAL A 32 -1.58 -9.61 16.71
C VAL A 32 -0.50 -9.85 17.78
N ALA A 33 0.07 -11.07 17.81
CA ALA A 33 1.11 -11.45 18.79
C ALA A 33 2.42 -10.68 18.60
N LEU A 34 2.73 -10.28 17.36
CA LEU A 34 3.98 -9.60 16.99
C LEU A 34 3.84 -8.08 16.86
N LYS A 35 2.72 -7.51 17.30
CA LYS A 35 2.43 -6.07 17.15
C LYS A 35 3.55 -5.16 17.65
N GLU A 36 4.16 -5.49 18.79
CA GLU A 36 5.27 -4.70 19.37
C GLU A 36 6.52 -4.74 18.49
N TYR A 37 6.77 -5.85 17.80
CA TYR A 37 7.89 -5.97 16.86
C TYR A 37 7.65 -5.17 15.57
N TYR A 38 6.41 -5.12 15.07
CA TYR A 38 6.04 -4.22 13.99
C TYR A 38 6.24 -2.76 14.39
N ASP A 39 5.82 -2.41 15.61
CA ASP A 39 6.01 -1.05 16.13
C ASP A 39 7.48 -0.68 16.24
N LEU A 40 8.32 -1.58 16.76
CA LEU A 40 9.77 -1.40 16.78
C LEU A 40 10.33 -1.21 15.37
N ALA A 41 10.02 -2.12 14.45
CA ALA A 41 10.52 -2.11 13.08
C ALA A 41 10.12 -0.85 12.29
N LEU A 42 8.90 -0.33 12.49
CA LEU A 42 8.48 0.95 11.93
C LEU A 42 9.24 2.17 12.50
N GLY A 43 9.80 2.04 13.70
CA GLY A 43 10.63 3.07 14.32
C GLY A 43 12.10 3.05 13.87
N LEU A 44 12.54 1.97 13.22
CA LEU A 44 13.89 1.83 12.72
C LEU A 44 13.96 2.48 11.32
N THR A 45 14.65 3.60 11.22
CA THR A 45 14.86 4.29 9.95
C THR A 45 15.91 3.59 9.09
N SER A 46 15.81 3.81 7.77
CA SER A 46 16.75 3.29 6.74
C SER A 46 18.22 3.64 7.01
N THR A 47 18.46 4.69 7.76
CA THR A 47 19.80 5.20 8.08
C THR A 47 20.58 4.37 9.08
N LEU A 48 19.91 3.54 9.91
CA LEU A 48 20.59 2.81 10.98
C LEU A 48 21.38 1.56 10.50
N TYR A 49 20.96 0.95 9.37
CA TYR A 49 21.62 -0.25 8.84
C TYR A 49 21.51 -0.34 7.30
N PRO A 50 22.15 0.57 6.55
CA PRO A 50 21.99 0.63 5.09
C PRO A 50 22.50 -0.62 4.36
N GLU A 51 23.53 -1.28 4.89
CA GLU A 51 24.17 -2.43 4.23
C GLU A 51 23.48 -3.77 4.46
N ARG A 52 22.60 -3.88 5.45
CA ARG A 52 21.97 -5.16 5.85
C ARG A 52 20.48 -5.26 5.58
N ARG A 53 19.89 -4.23 5.01
CA ARG A 53 18.45 -4.21 4.68
C ARG A 53 18.11 -5.05 3.47
N LYS A 54 19.06 -5.20 2.57
CA LYS A 54 18.92 -6.04 1.37
C LYS A 54 19.81 -7.26 1.53
N THR A 55 19.25 -8.36 1.96
CA THR A 55 19.78 -9.65 1.53
C THR A 55 19.39 -9.83 0.07
N ILE A 56 20.12 -10.70 -0.65
CA ILE A 56 20.08 -10.85 -2.10
C ILE A 56 18.66 -10.89 -2.69
N ASP A 57 17.63 -11.27 -1.92
CA ASP A 57 16.27 -11.50 -2.40
C ASP A 57 15.13 -10.89 -1.56
N PHE A 58 15.38 -10.10 -0.50
CA PHE A 58 14.32 -9.60 0.38
C PHE A 58 14.65 -8.25 1.03
N ASP A 59 13.76 -7.28 0.85
CA ASP A 59 13.81 -5.97 1.50
C ASP A 59 12.90 -5.97 2.74
N LEU A 60 13.46 -5.66 3.91
CA LEU A 60 12.71 -5.62 5.17
C LEU A 60 11.62 -4.54 5.18
N ASP A 61 11.88 -3.40 4.57
CA ASP A 61 10.92 -2.30 4.51
C ASP A 61 9.74 -2.66 3.60
N GLU A 62 10.02 -3.33 2.47
CA GLU A 62 9.01 -3.91 1.59
C GLU A 62 8.18 -4.97 2.33
N GLY A 63 8.83 -5.88 3.06
CA GLY A 63 8.14 -6.92 3.83
C GLY A 63 7.22 -6.36 4.91
N ILE A 64 7.67 -5.36 5.66
CA ILE A 64 6.86 -4.69 6.69
C ILE A 64 5.65 -4.00 6.04
N ALA A 65 5.87 -3.23 4.98
CA ALA A 65 4.81 -2.53 4.26
C ALA A 65 3.79 -3.51 3.66
N THR A 66 4.27 -4.62 3.07
CA THR A 66 3.44 -5.70 2.53
C THR A 66 2.56 -6.35 3.60
N HIS A 67 3.13 -6.71 4.74
CA HIS A 67 2.34 -7.30 5.83
C HIS A 67 1.31 -6.33 6.40
N LEU A 68 1.64 -5.05 6.54
CA LEU A 68 0.69 -4.02 6.97
C LEU A 68 -0.43 -3.80 5.93
N ALA A 69 -0.11 -3.85 4.64
CA ALA A 69 -1.09 -3.76 3.56
C ALA A 69 -2.03 -4.97 3.54
N LEU A 70 -1.50 -6.19 3.71
CA LEU A 70 -2.30 -7.41 3.87
C LEU A 70 -3.22 -7.32 5.10
N ALA A 71 -2.67 -6.92 6.26
CA ALA A 71 -3.46 -6.76 7.47
C ALA A 71 -4.57 -5.71 7.28
N PHE A 72 -4.25 -4.60 6.63
CA PHE A 72 -5.24 -3.57 6.29
C PHE A 72 -6.31 -4.12 5.35
N ALA A 73 -5.96 -4.87 4.31
CA ALA A 73 -6.93 -5.39 3.36
C ALA A 73 -7.87 -6.43 3.98
N HIS A 74 -7.33 -7.38 4.77
CA HIS A 74 -8.05 -8.58 5.19
C HIS A 74 -8.61 -8.55 6.62
N PHE A 75 -8.05 -7.70 7.53
CA PHE A 75 -8.47 -7.68 8.94
C PHE A 75 -9.35 -6.47 9.24
N ASP A 76 -10.55 -6.71 9.75
CA ASP A 76 -11.53 -5.65 10.03
C ASP A 76 -11.08 -4.69 11.13
N GLU A 77 -10.30 -5.15 12.09
CA GLU A 77 -9.75 -4.34 13.17
C GLU A 77 -8.62 -3.42 12.74
N VAL A 78 -7.99 -3.68 11.59
CA VAL A 78 -6.92 -2.85 11.04
C VAL A 78 -7.53 -1.78 10.14
N GLN A 79 -7.92 -0.64 10.73
CA GLN A 79 -8.57 0.47 10.04
C GLN A 79 -7.64 1.68 9.90
N TYR A 80 -7.86 2.46 8.83
CA TYR A 80 -7.26 3.77 8.66
C TYR A 80 -8.31 4.72 8.09
N THR A 81 -9.01 5.42 8.99
CA THR A 81 -10.08 6.37 8.70
C THR A 81 -9.85 7.66 9.50
N ASP A 82 -10.64 8.70 9.26
CA ASP A 82 -10.57 9.93 10.06
C ASP A 82 -10.83 9.68 11.55
N LYS A 83 -11.75 8.76 11.85
CA LYS A 83 -12.19 8.45 13.22
C LYS A 83 -11.34 7.37 13.89
N THR A 84 -10.86 6.40 13.13
CA THR A 84 -10.18 5.22 13.67
C THR A 84 -8.93 4.94 12.87
N LYS A 85 -7.78 5.03 13.53
CA LYS A 85 -6.48 4.69 12.93
C LYS A 85 -5.81 3.62 13.78
N HIS A 86 -5.61 2.43 13.19
CA HIS A 86 -4.83 1.38 13.84
C HIS A 86 -3.42 1.91 14.19
N PRO A 87 -2.88 1.66 15.40
CA PRO A 87 -1.63 2.26 15.85
C PRO A 87 -0.45 2.07 14.89
N LEU A 88 -0.29 0.88 14.31
CA LEU A 88 0.79 0.61 13.36
C LEU A 88 0.63 1.41 12.06
N LEU A 89 -0.61 1.53 11.54
CA LEU A 89 -0.88 2.35 10.37
C LEU A 89 -0.71 3.83 10.68
N LYS A 90 -1.15 4.28 11.86
CA LYS A 90 -0.88 5.65 12.29
C LYS A 90 0.63 5.94 12.31
N LYS A 91 1.45 5.03 12.83
CA LYS A 91 2.90 5.17 12.86
C LYS A 91 3.52 5.17 11.45
N LEU A 92 3.12 4.24 10.58
CA LEU A 92 3.54 4.21 9.18
C LEU A 92 3.27 5.55 8.48
N TRP A 93 2.07 6.09 8.66
CA TRP A 93 1.63 7.31 7.97
C TRP A 93 2.06 8.61 8.64
N SER A 94 2.57 8.60 9.88
CA SER A 94 3.13 9.76 10.56
C SER A 94 4.66 9.77 10.59
N GLY A 95 5.31 8.67 10.28
CA GLY A 95 6.75 8.49 10.46
C GLY A 95 7.63 9.05 9.34
N GLY A 96 7.04 9.55 8.24
CA GLY A 96 7.80 10.17 7.14
C GLY A 96 8.64 9.19 6.29
N ASP A 97 8.51 7.88 6.46
CA ASP A 97 9.20 6.88 5.64
C ASP A 97 8.43 6.64 4.34
N ALA A 98 8.77 7.43 3.33
CA ALA A 98 8.09 7.43 2.04
C ALA A 98 8.22 6.10 1.29
N GLU A 99 9.32 5.37 1.43
CA GLU A 99 9.50 4.08 0.77
C GLU A 99 8.53 3.03 1.32
N LYS A 100 8.36 2.95 2.65
CA LYS A 100 7.35 2.07 3.25
C LYS A 100 5.92 2.48 2.89
N GLN A 101 5.64 3.79 2.86
CA GLN A 101 4.32 4.32 2.47
C GLN A 101 4.00 4.00 1.02
N LYS A 102 4.94 4.24 0.12
CA LYS A 102 4.86 3.91 -1.31
C LYS A 102 4.64 2.40 -1.52
N GLU A 103 5.43 1.56 -0.84
CA GLU A 103 5.29 0.11 -0.98
C GLU A 103 3.95 -0.39 -0.44
N PHE A 104 3.46 0.15 0.67
CA PHE A 104 2.11 -0.16 1.18
C PHE A 104 1.03 0.10 0.12
N VAL A 105 1.04 1.27 -0.53
CA VAL A 105 0.10 1.61 -1.60
C VAL A 105 0.30 0.71 -2.82
N SER A 106 1.56 0.52 -3.25
CA SER A 106 1.92 -0.33 -4.38
C SER A 106 1.43 -1.76 -4.20
N PHE A 107 1.64 -2.33 -3.01
CA PHE A 107 1.23 -3.70 -2.74
C PHE A 107 -0.30 -3.87 -2.73
N LEU A 108 -1.06 -2.93 -2.16
CA LEU A 108 -2.52 -2.95 -2.26
C LEU A 108 -2.98 -2.96 -3.72
N GLY A 109 -2.31 -2.21 -4.59
CA GLY A 109 -2.60 -2.23 -6.03
C GLY A 109 -2.23 -3.56 -6.69
N ARG A 110 -0.96 -3.96 -6.60
CA ARG A 110 -0.42 -5.14 -7.29
C ARG A 110 -0.95 -6.45 -6.70
N GLY A 111 -0.89 -6.59 -5.37
CA GLY A 111 -1.19 -7.84 -4.68
C GLY A 111 -2.68 -8.08 -4.43
N ILE A 112 -3.47 -7.02 -4.26
CA ILE A 112 -4.89 -7.12 -3.91
C ILE A 112 -5.79 -6.75 -5.10
N ILE A 113 -5.70 -5.52 -5.59
CA ILE A 113 -6.64 -5.01 -6.61
C ILE A 113 -6.35 -5.63 -7.98
N SER A 114 -5.08 -5.71 -8.37
CA SER A 114 -4.66 -6.27 -9.66
C SER A 114 -4.37 -7.78 -9.62
N ASN A 115 -4.69 -8.44 -8.51
CA ASN A 115 -4.56 -9.90 -8.41
C ASN A 115 -5.37 -10.59 -9.52
N SER A 116 -4.78 -11.57 -10.18
CA SER A 116 -5.42 -12.31 -11.29
C SER A 116 -6.73 -13.00 -10.87
N ASN A 117 -6.86 -13.34 -9.59
CA ASN A 117 -8.05 -13.97 -9.01
C ASN A 117 -9.07 -12.96 -8.48
N ALA A 118 -8.77 -11.64 -8.50
CA ALA A 118 -9.64 -10.61 -7.95
C ALA A 118 -10.98 -10.57 -8.69
N THR A 119 -12.00 -11.16 -8.09
CA THR A 119 -13.40 -11.16 -8.49
C THR A 119 -14.25 -10.76 -7.29
N ASP A 120 -15.51 -10.43 -7.47
CA ASP A 120 -16.41 -10.13 -6.34
C ASP A 120 -16.47 -11.27 -5.34
N GLU A 121 -16.44 -12.53 -5.82
CA GLU A 121 -16.42 -13.72 -4.97
C GLU A 121 -15.09 -13.84 -4.22
N TRP A 122 -13.97 -13.58 -4.90
CA TRP A 122 -12.67 -13.58 -4.28
C TRP A 122 -12.58 -12.51 -3.19
N PHE A 123 -13.00 -11.28 -3.45
CA PHE A 123 -13.00 -10.20 -2.46
C PHE A 123 -13.84 -10.56 -1.23
N LYS A 124 -15.01 -11.18 -1.43
CA LYS A 124 -15.84 -11.67 -0.32
C LYS A 124 -15.15 -12.76 0.48
N LYS A 125 -14.59 -13.77 -0.21
CA LYS A 125 -13.90 -14.91 0.42
C LYS A 125 -12.69 -14.42 1.24
N GLU A 126 -11.91 -13.52 0.70
CA GLU A 126 -10.71 -12.97 1.33
C GLU A 126 -11.01 -11.80 2.30
N ASN A 127 -12.28 -11.50 2.55
CA ASN A 127 -12.75 -10.39 3.40
C ASN A 127 -12.22 -9.01 2.99
N VAL A 128 -11.92 -8.80 1.71
CA VAL A 128 -11.46 -7.51 1.19
C VAL A 128 -12.66 -6.61 0.86
N LYS A 129 -12.71 -5.44 1.48
CA LYS A 129 -13.80 -4.47 1.31
C LYS A 129 -13.37 -3.35 0.37
N ILE A 130 -13.96 -3.30 -0.81
CA ILE A 130 -13.66 -2.27 -1.82
C ILE A 130 -13.91 -0.87 -1.28
N ASP A 131 -14.98 -0.66 -0.51
CA ASP A 131 -15.27 0.64 0.09
C ASP A 131 -14.20 1.10 1.09
N LYS A 132 -13.56 0.16 1.80
CA LYS A 132 -12.42 0.45 2.68
C LYS A 132 -11.21 0.93 1.89
N LEU A 133 -10.94 0.31 0.74
CA LEU A 133 -9.87 0.73 -0.17
C LEU A 133 -10.16 2.12 -0.77
N LYS A 134 -11.39 2.36 -1.24
CA LYS A 134 -11.82 3.68 -1.74
C LYS A 134 -11.67 4.77 -0.69
N ALA A 135 -12.14 4.53 0.53
CA ALA A 135 -12.03 5.48 1.63
C ALA A 135 -10.56 5.79 1.97
N PHE A 136 -9.70 4.77 1.94
CA PHE A 136 -8.27 4.95 2.15
C PHE A 136 -7.63 5.82 1.06
N TRP A 137 -7.94 5.59 -0.22
CA TRP A 137 -7.40 6.40 -1.33
C TRP A 137 -7.78 7.88 -1.18
N ILE A 138 -9.08 8.15 -0.92
CA ILE A 138 -9.56 9.52 -0.66
C ILE A 138 -8.79 10.15 0.48
N LEU A 139 -8.66 9.45 1.62
CA LEU A 139 -7.99 9.96 2.81
C LEU A 139 -6.50 10.28 2.58
N ILE A 140 -5.82 9.50 1.75
CA ILE A 140 -4.43 9.77 1.38
C ILE A 140 -4.32 10.97 0.45
N LEU A 141 -5.25 11.14 -0.50
CA LEU A 141 -5.28 12.29 -1.39
C LEU A 141 -5.59 13.62 -0.67
N ASP A 142 -6.30 13.55 0.46
CA ASP A 142 -6.59 14.74 1.29
C ASP A 142 -5.38 15.23 2.10
N ARG A 143 -4.25 14.53 2.05
CA ARG A 143 -3.00 14.92 2.69
C ARG A 143 -2.15 15.77 1.75
N ASP A 144 -1.32 16.67 2.34
CA ASP A 144 -0.34 17.51 1.62
C ASP A 144 1.12 17.26 2.07
N ASP A 145 1.29 16.35 3.04
CA ASP A 145 2.58 16.10 3.69
C ASP A 145 3.31 14.85 3.17
N LEU A 146 2.80 14.20 2.12
CA LEU A 146 3.41 13.02 1.52
C LEU A 146 4.24 13.39 0.28
N LEU A 147 5.27 12.59 -0.01
CA LEU A 147 6.06 12.76 -1.22
C LEU A 147 5.28 12.34 -2.47
N PRO A 148 5.54 12.99 -3.63
CA PRO A 148 4.87 12.69 -4.90
C PRO A 148 4.88 11.21 -5.29
N ASP A 149 5.97 10.48 -5.01
CA ASP A 149 6.11 9.06 -5.34
C ASP A 149 5.14 8.16 -4.57
N VAL A 150 4.66 8.57 -3.39
CA VAL A 150 3.63 7.85 -2.63
C VAL A 150 2.29 7.93 -3.35
N TYR A 151 1.93 9.12 -3.87
CA TYR A 151 0.71 9.30 -4.67
C TYR A 151 0.82 8.55 -6.00
N ALA A 152 1.97 8.61 -6.67
CA ALA A 152 2.21 7.93 -7.94
C ALA A 152 1.95 6.41 -7.85
N ALA A 153 2.14 5.80 -6.68
CA ALA A 153 1.91 4.38 -6.44
C ALA A 153 0.44 3.95 -6.62
N PHE A 154 -0.52 4.87 -6.55
CA PHE A 154 -1.92 4.57 -6.86
C PHE A 154 -2.17 4.20 -8.33
N GLY A 155 -1.21 4.40 -9.22
CA GLY A 155 -1.28 3.87 -10.59
C GLY A 155 -1.45 2.35 -10.63
N PHE A 156 -0.89 1.61 -9.69
CA PHE A 156 -1.10 0.16 -9.56
C PHE A 156 -2.54 -0.25 -9.21
N TRP A 157 -3.40 0.69 -8.77
CA TRP A 157 -4.80 0.43 -8.45
C TRP A 157 -5.70 0.43 -9.69
N VAL A 158 -5.18 0.91 -10.82
CA VAL A 158 -5.89 0.88 -12.10
C VAL A 158 -5.69 -0.47 -12.75
N ASN A 159 -6.59 -1.40 -12.45
CA ASN A 159 -6.53 -2.72 -13.06
C ASN A 159 -6.94 -2.65 -14.54
N TYR A 160 -6.07 -3.08 -15.44
CA TYR A 160 -6.32 -3.05 -16.89
C TYR A 160 -7.25 -4.17 -17.37
N SER A 161 -7.39 -5.24 -16.61
CA SER A 161 -8.14 -6.43 -17.01
C SER A 161 -9.53 -6.55 -16.37
N LYS A 162 -9.80 -5.79 -15.29
CA LYS A 162 -11.03 -5.91 -14.52
C LYS A 162 -11.55 -4.56 -14.05
N ASP A 163 -12.86 -4.42 -14.02
CA ASP A 163 -13.56 -3.20 -13.61
C ASP A 163 -13.89 -3.26 -12.11
N ILE A 164 -12.85 -3.14 -11.28
CA ILE A 164 -12.99 -3.18 -9.81
C ILE A 164 -13.64 -1.90 -9.28
N PHE A 165 -13.33 -0.76 -9.91
CA PHE A 165 -13.87 0.54 -9.56
C PHE A 165 -14.73 1.10 -10.70
N ASP A 166 -15.77 1.85 -10.34
CA ASP A 166 -16.53 2.65 -11.30
C ASP A 166 -15.60 3.63 -12.03
N TYR A 167 -15.74 3.72 -13.35
CA TYR A 167 -14.85 4.53 -14.19
C TYR A 167 -14.92 6.03 -13.94
N ASN A 168 -16.10 6.55 -13.57
CA ASN A 168 -16.23 7.97 -13.29
C ASN A 168 -15.50 8.33 -11.99
N TRP A 169 -15.68 7.49 -10.95
CA TRP A 169 -14.95 7.63 -9.69
C TRP A 169 -13.44 7.46 -9.90
N LEU A 170 -13.04 6.45 -10.67
CA LEU A 170 -11.63 6.16 -10.94
C LEU A 170 -10.94 7.31 -11.70
N ALA A 171 -11.61 7.90 -12.71
CA ALA A 171 -11.11 9.05 -13.45
C ALA A 171 -10.91 10.27 -12.53
N ASP A 172 -11.85 10.52 -11.60
CA ASP A 172 -11.70 11.59 -10.61
C ASP A 172 -10.50 11.34 -9.67
N MET A 173 -10.36 10.13 -9.16
CA MET A 173 -9.23 9.77 -8.30
C MET A 173 -7.89 9.87 -9.03
N MET A 174 -7.82 9.43 -10.30
CA MET A 174 -6.58 9.52 -11.08
C MET A 174 -6.19 10.96 -11.40
N ALA A 175 -7.15 11.83 -11.73
CA ALA A 175 -6.87 13.25 -11.94
C ALA A 175 -6.24 13.90 -10.69
N LYS A 176 -6.82 13.64 -9.51
CA LYS A 176 -6.29 14.11 -8.23
C LYS A 176 -4.94 13.49 -7.88
N THR A 177 -4.76 12.20 -8.18
CA THR A 177 -3.49 11.51 -7.96
C THR A 177 -2.37 12.16 -8.77
N LEU A 178 -2.59 12.42 -10.06
CA LEU A 178 -1.61 13.07 -10.93
C LEU A 178 -1.30 14.51 -10.47
N GLU A 179 -2.29 15.23 -9.96
CA GLU A 179 -2.06 16.55 -9.37
C GLU A 179 -1.12 16.48 -8.16
N LYS A 180 -1.32 15.52 -7.25
CA LYS A 180 -0.50 15.33 -6.04
C LYS A 180 0.87 14.71 -6.32
N SER A 181 1.02 13.99 -7.40
CA SER A 181 2.26 13.30 -7.80
C SER A 181 3.12 14.08 -8.79
N ASP A 182 2.80 15.35 -9.06
CA ASP A 182 3.47 16.17 -10.07
C ASP A 182 3.49 15.50 -11.46
N GLY A 183 2.37 14.92 -11.86
CA GLY A 183 2.21 14.21 -13.14
C GLY A 183 2.81 12.81 -13.19
N LYS A 184 3.48 12.35 -12.14
CA LYS A 184 4.06 11.00 -12.10
C LYS A 184 2.98 9.95 -11.81
N ILE A 185 3.13 8.79 -12.43
CA ILE A 185 2.28 7.64 -12.15
C ILE A 185 3.06 6.34 -12.31
N ASN A 186 2.99 5.48 -11.32
CA ASN A 186 3.54 4.14 -11.44
C ASN A 186 2.54 3.28 -12.22
N TRP A 187 3.05 2.37 -13.06
CA TRP A 187 2.19 1.51 -13.87
C TRP A 187 1.29 2.31 -14.84
N ASP A 188 1.88 3.22 -15.58
CA ASP A 188 1.23 4.07 -16.58
C ASP A 188 0.40 3.29 -17.62
N TYR A 189 0.84 2.10 -18.03
CA TYR A 189 0.10 1.21 -18.91
C TYR A 189 -1.32 0.93 -18.42
N GLY A 190 -1.51 0.70 -17.12
CA GLY A 190 -2.84 0.50 -16.52
C GLY A 190 -3.74 1.70 -16.75
N VAL A 191 -3.24 2.90 -16.47
CA VAL A 191 -3.99 4.17 -16.65
C VAL A 191 -4.28 4.45 -18.12
N LEU A 192 -3.25 4.36 -18.98
CA LEU A 192 -3.40 4.63 -20.43
C LEU A 192 -4.38 3.66 -21.09
N SER A 193 -4.37 2.39 -20.72
CA SER A 193 -5.32 1.39 -21.25
C SER A 193 -6.79 1.71 -20.92
N ARG A 194 -7.05 2.51 -19.88
CA ARG A 194 -8.41 2.90 -19.45
C ARG A 194 -8.87 4.27 -19.95
N LEU A 195 -8.01 5.04 -20.60
CA LEU A 195 -8.36 6.39 -21.06
C LEU A 195 -9.62 6.43 -21.94
N SER A 196 -9.81 5.46 -22.83
CA SER A 196 -11.02 5.38 -23.65
C SER A 196 -12.30 5.17 -22.85
N ASN A 197 -12.21 4.43 -21.73
CA ASN A 197 -13.33 4.21 -20.82
C ASN A 197 -13.59 5.46 -19.98
N PHE A 198 -12.54 6.12 -19.51
CA PHE A 198 -12.65 7.39 -18.81
C PHE A 198 -13.29 8.46 -19.68
N ALA A 199 -12.88 8.57 -20.96
CA ALA A 199 -13.43 9.55 -21.90
C ALA A 199 -14.93 9.37 -22.16
N LYS A 200 -15.44 8.14 -22.14
CA LYS A 200 -16.87 7.86 -22.32
C LYS A 200 -17.73 8.35 -21.16
N VAL A 201 -17.21 8.30 -19.94
CA VAL A 201 -17.99 8.59 -18.72
C VAL A 201 -17.63 9.95 -18.11
N ASN A 202 -16.40 10.43 -18.30
CA ASN A 202 -15.93 11.69 -17.75
C ASN A 202 -14.86 12.34 -18.64
N PRO A 203 -15.26 12.91 -19.80
CA PRO A 203 -14.32 13.49 -20.76
C PRO A 203 -13.50 14.64 -20.16
N ALA A 204 -14.08 15.45 -19.28
CA ALA A 204 -13.38 16.56 -18.64
C ALA A 204 -12.21 16.08 -17.77
N LYS A 205 -12.43 15.05 -16.94
CA LYS A 205 -11.35 14.47 -16.12
C LYS A 205 -10.31 13.74 -16.96
N THR A 206 -10.74 13.13 -18.07
CA THR A 206 -9.80 12.47 -19.00
C THR A 206 -8.84 13.49 -19.62
N LEU A 207 -9.31 14.68 -19.99
CA LEU A 207 -8.45 15.76 -20.48
C LEU A 207 -7.45 16.21 -19.42
N ILE A 208 -7.88 16.36 -18.15
CA ILE A 208 -6.99 16.69 -17.04
C ILE A 208 -5.92 15.61 -16.85
N ILE A 209 -6.30 14.33 -16.91
CA ILE A 209 -5.36 13.21 -16.81
C ILE A 209 -4.32 13.28 -17.93
N LEU A 210 -4.75 13.49 -19.18
CA LEU A 210 -3.84 13.60 -20.31
C LEU A 210 -2.92 14.81 -20.20
N GLU A 211 -3.45 15.97 -19.82
CA GLU A 211 -2.67 17.19 -19.62
C GLU A 211 -1.59 17.00 -18.55
N LYS A 212 -1.97 16.48 -17.38
CA LYS A 212 -1.03 16.27 -16.28
C LYS A 212 0.00 15.17 -16.55
N TYR A 213 -0.34 14.19 -17.37
CA TYR A 213 0.56 13.09 -17.72
C TYR A 213 1.55 13.47 -18.83
N LEU A 214 1.17 14.35 -19.76
CA LEU A 214 1.98 14.68 -20.93
C LEU A 214 2.84 15.96 -20.76
N PHE A 215 2.48 16.82 -19.83
CA PHE A 215 3.08 18.15 -19.62
C PHE A 215 3.44 18.41 -18.17
#